data_b52fe4b70d789794470a90f6d03eec56
#
_entry.id   b52fe4b70d789794470a90f6d03eec56
#
_cell.length_a   1.000
_cell.length_b   1.000
_cell.length_c   1.000
_cell.angle_alpha   90.00
_cell.angle_beta   90.00
_cell.angle_gamma   90.00
#
_symmetry.space_group_name_H-M   'P 1'
#
loop_
_entity.id
_entity.type
_entity.pdbx_description
1 polymer ?
#
loop_
_entity_poly.entity_id
_entity_poly.type
_entity_poly.pdbx_seq_one_letter_code
_entity_poly.pdbx_strand_id
1 'polypeptide(L)'
;MSFFRSLIKDLPAMTTIASDGLSSSEFDGYVNTGSYTLNAALSGSLFGGMPNNKITVFAGDPATGKTFFVLGVVKQWMEDNPDGGVIYFDTESAVTNQMLSERGIDLTRLVK
;
A
#
# COMPACT_ATOMS: atom_id res chain seq x y z
N MET A 1 -36.36 -11.03 5.17
CA MET A 1 -35.14 -11.02 4.38
C MET A 1 -35.45 -10.47 2.99
N SER A 2 -34.72 -9.46 2.55
CA SER A 2 -35.00 -8.88 1.22
C SER A 2 -34.48 -9.81 0.11
N PHE A 3 -35.13 -9.75 -1.04
CA PHE A 3 -34.71 -10.41 -2.26
C PHE A 3 -33.22 -10.15 -2.59
N PHE A 4 -32.73 -8.93 -2.37
CA PHE A 4 -31.35 -8.57 -2.60
C PHE A 4 -30.34 -9.35 -1.74
N ARG A 5 -30.68 -9.68 -0.48
CA ARG A 5 -29.80 -10.49 0.37
C ARG A 5 -29.69 -11.94 -0.10
N SER A 6 -30.72 -12.47 -0.73
CA SER A 6 -30.65 -13.82 -1.32
C SER A 6 -29.83 -13.83 -2.60
N LEU A 7 -29.87 -12.75 -3.38
CA LEU A 7 -29.15 -12.61 -4.65
C LEU A 7 -27.63 -12.62 -4.46
N ILE A 8 -27.12 -12.10 -3.34
CA ILE A 8 -25.67 -12.05 -3.06
C ILE A 8 -25.04 -13.44 -3.05
N LYS A 9 -25.77 -14.48 -2.68
CA LYS A 9 -25.23 -15.85 -2.65
C LYS A 9 -24.81 -16.34 -4.04
N ASP A 10 -25.39 -15.78 -5.08
CA ASP A 10 -25.13 -16.16 -6.47
C ASP A 10 -24.13 -15.21 -7.16
N LEU A 11 -23.64 -14.20 -6.44
CA LEU A 11 -22.65 -13.23 -6.93
C LEU A 11 -21.23 -13.57 -6.49
N PRO A 12 -20.19 -13.01 -7.14
CA PRO A 12 -18.79 -13.22 -6.72
C PRO A 12 -18.57 -12.95 -5.24
N ALA A 13 -17.65 -13.71 -4.63
CA ALA A 13 -17.37 -13.67 -3.18
C ALA A 13 -17.02 -12.28 -2.61
N MET A 14 -16.59 -11.35 -3.47
CA MET A 14 -16.27 -9.96 -3.08
C MET A 14 -17.47 -9.00 -3.18
N THR A 15 -18.66 -9.52 -3.46
CA THR A 15 -19.88 -8.69 -3.58
C THR A 15 -20.53 -8.52 -2.21
N THR A 16 -20.77 -7.27 -1.80
CA THR A 16 -21.43 -6.92 -0.54
C THR A 16 -22.56 -5.95 -0.76
N ILE A 17 -23.54 -5.90 0.16
CA ILE A 17 -24.52 -4.83 0.18
C ILE A 17 -23.86 -3.57 0.74
N ALA A 18 -24.03 -2.43 0.10
CA ALA A 18 -23.37 -1.18 0.48
C ALA A 18 -23.66 -0.75 1.94
N SER A 19 -24.83 -1.07 2.48
CA SER A 19 -25.14 -0.83 3.90
C SER A 19 -24.35 -1.68 4.88
N ASP A 20 -23.82 -2.82 4.43
CA ASP A 20 -23.03 -3.75 5.25
C ASP A 20 -21.51 -3.45 5.16
N GLY A 21 -21.14 -2.39 4.45
CA GLY A 21 -19.75 -2.01 4.17
C GLY A 21 -19.23 -2.60 2.86
N LEU A 22 -18.13 -2.07 2.40
CA LEU A 22 -17.44 -2.55 1.20
C LEU A 22 -16.16 -3.25 1.63
N SER A 23 -16.17 -4.56 1.72
CA SER A 23 -15.06 -5.38 2.24
C SER A 23 -13.71 -5.12 1.53
N SER A 24 -13.74 -4.76 0.26
CA SER A 24 -12.54 -4.45 -0.54
C SER A 24 -12.09 -2.98 -0.44
N SER A 25 -12.91 -2.11 0.14
CA SER A 25 -12.63 -0.66 0.26
C SER A 25 -12.52 -0.20 1.71
N GLU A 26 -12.68 -1.12 2.68
CA GLU A 26 -12.52 -0.78 4.08
C GLU A 26 -11.09 -0.32 4.36
N PHE A 27 -11.02 0.73 5.16
CA PHE A 27 -9.77 1.25 5.68
C PHE A 27 -9.19 0.24 6.69
N ASP A 28 -7.97 -0.22 6.44
CA ASP A 28 -7.25 -1.20 7.27
C ASP A 28 -5.97 -0.61 7.86
N GLY A 29 -5.97 0.67 8.17
CA GLY A 29 -4.83 1.34 8.76
C GLY A 29 -3.89 2.01 7.75
N TYR A 30 -2.80 2.54 8.27
CA TYR A 30 -1.78 3.28 7.52
C TYR A 30 -0.42 2.62 7.58
N VAL A 31 0.37 2.81 6.54
CA VAL A 31 1.82 2.56 6.54
C VAL A 31 2.54 3.88 6.76
N ASN A 32 3.35 3.98 7.80
CA ASN A 32 4.16 5.17 8.07
C ASN A 32 5.14 5.40 6.91
N THR A 33 5.13 6.61 6.35
CA THR A 33 6.01 6.96 5.23
C THR A 33 7.44 7.29 5.66
N GLY A 34 7.68 7.46 6.95
CA GLY A 34 8.94 7.96 7.50
C GLY A 34 9.05 9.50 7.50
N SER A 35 8.05 10.19 7.00
CA SER A 35 7.96 11.66 7.00
C SER A 35 6.66 12.11 7.67
N TYR A 36 6.76 12.86 8.74
CA TYR A 36 5.57 13.42 9.42
C TYR A 36 4.75 14.31 8.50
N THR A 37 5.40 15.13 7.68
CA THR A 37 4.73 16.01 6.72
C THR A 37 3.96 15.20 5.67
N LEU A 38 4.57 14.16 5.11
CA LEU A 38 3.91 13.30 4.14
C LEU A 38 2.78 12.49 4.78
N ASN A 39 2.97 11.98 5.99
CA ASN A 39 1.90 11.32 6.75
C ASN A 39 0.69 12.24 6.92
N ALA A 40 0.91 13.47 7.34
CA ALA A 40 -0.17 14.45 7.52
C ALA A 40 -0.87 14.77 6.19
N ALA A 41 -0.12 14.92 5.11
CA ALA A 41 -0.68 15.19 3.79
C ALA A 41 -1.56 14.05 3.26
N LEU A 42 -1.17 12.79 3.52
CA LEU A 42 -1.89 11.62 3.04
C LEU A 42 -3.08 11.22 3.93
N SER A 43 -2.97 11.40 5.24
CA SER A 43 -3.93 10.85 6.21
C SER A 43 -4.57 11.89 7.13
N GLY A 44 -4.09 13.15 7.11
CA GLY A 44 -4.51 14.17 8.07
C GLY A 44 -3.89 14.02 9.46
N SER A 45 -2.97 13.06 9.67
CA SER A 45 -2.31 12.81 10.94
C SER A 45 -0.80 12.65 10.78
N LEU A 46 -0.01 13.24 11.66
CA LEU A 46 1.45 13.06 11.70
C LEU A 46 1.83 11.58 11.93
N PHE A 47 0.98 10.83 12.60
CA PHE A 47 1.17 9.42 12.93
C PHE A 47 0.40 8.46 12.01
N GLY A 48 -0.18 8.97 10.94
CA GLY A 48 -0.82 8.17 9.90
C GLY A 48 0.17 7.71 8.83
N GLY A 49 -0.16 7.93 7.58
CA GLY A 49 0.69 7.58 6.45
C GLY A 49 -0.09 7.20 5.20
N MET A 50 0.48 6.30 4.42
CA MET A 50 -0.16 5.77 3.23
C MET A 50 -1.26 4.77 3.62
N PRO A 51 -2.51 4.94 3.14
CA PRO A 51 -3.60 4.04 3.49
C PRO A 51 -3.40 2.64 2.90
N ASN A 52 -3.64 1.62 3.72
CA ASN A 52 -3.70 0.22 3.28
C ASN A 52 -4.93 -0.03 2.39
N ASN A 53 -4.89 -1.08 1.59
CA ASN A 53 -5.96 -1.50 0.69
C ASN A 53 -6.42 -0.41 -0.28
N LYS A 54 -5.52 0.48 -0.67
CA LYS A 54 -5.77 1.56 -1.62
C LYS A 54 -4.68 1.62 -2.68
N ILE A 55 -5.00 2.23 -3.80
CA ILE A 55 -4.03 2.59 -4.83
C ILE A 55 -3.59 4.03 -4.53
N THR A 56 -2.29 4.21 -4.30
CA THR A 56 -1.69 5.54 -4.09
C THR A 56 -0.75 5.85 -5.24
N VAL A 57 -0.85 7.05 -5.79
CA VAL A 57 -0.02 7.53 -6.90
C VAL A 57 0.93 8.63 -6.41
N PHE A 58 2.23 8.45 -6.69
CA PHE A 58 3.25 9.48 -6.51
C PHE A 58 3.60 10.07 -7.88
N ALA A 59 3.22 11.30 -8.11
CA ALA A 59 3.49 12.02 -9.35
C ALA A 59 4.33 13.27 -9.10
N GLY A 60 5.20 13.60 -10.02
CA GLY A 60 6.08 14.77 -9.95
C GLY A 60 7.19 14.69 -10.99
N ASP A 61 7.95 15.76 -11.10
CA ASP A 61 9.09 15.84 -12.00
C ASP A 61 10.17 14.80 -11.68
N PRO A 62 11.04 14.44 -12.64
CA PRO A 62 12.19 13.57 -12.38
C PRO A 62 13.08 14.12 -11.26
N ALA A 63 13.72 13.21 -10.51
CA ALA A 63 14.66 13.53 -9.42
C ALA A 63 14.06 14.34 -8.25
N THR A 64 12.75 14.21 -7.99
CA THR A 64 12.07 14.85 -6.85
C THR A 64 11.93 13.95 -5.61
N GLY A 65 12.45 12.74 -5.65
CA GLY A 65 12.46 11.82 -4.53
C GLY A 65 11.27 10.84 -4.47
N LYS A 66 10.49 10.69 -5.54
CA LYS A 66 9.35 9.76 -5.60
C LYS A 66 9.73 8.33 -5.20
N THR A 67 10.74 7.77 -5.86
CA THR A 67 11.25 6.41 -5.57
C THR A 67 11.79 6.29 -4.15
N PHE A 68 12.44 7.33 -3.65
CA PHE A 68 12.94 7.38 -2.27
C PHE A 68 11.82 7.15 -1.25
N PHE A 69 10.71 7.87 -1.38
CA PHE A 69 9.57 7.74 -0.48
C PHE A 69 8.84 6.41 -0.67
N VAL A 70 8.68 5.95 -1.90
CA VAL A 70 8.06 4.64 -2.18
C VAL A 70 8.85 3.50 -1.53
N LEU A 71 10.18 3.49 -1.65
CA LEU A 71 11.02 2.48 -1.02
C LEU A 71 10.99 2.56 0.52
N GLY A 72 10.84 3.76 1.09
CA GLY A 72 10.62 3.94 2.52
C GLY A 72 9.32 3.29 3.00
N VAL A 73 8.25 3.48 2.24
CA VAL A 73 6.95 2.83 2.51
C VAL A 73 7.03 1.32 2.35
N VAL A 74 7.71 0.82 1.31
CA VAL A 74 7.94 -0.62 1.09
C VAL A 74 8.64 -1.23 2.30
N LYS A 75 9.73 -0.61 2.76
CA LYS A 75 10.45 -1.08 3.95
C LYS A 75 9.55 -1.16 5.16
N GLN A 76 8.85 -0.07 5.47
CA GLN A 76 7.97 0.00 6.63
C GLN A 76 6.85 -1.04 6.57
N TRP A 77 6.22 -1.21 5.40
CA TRP A 77 5.18 -2.21 5.23
C TRP A 77 5.71 -3.64 5.48
N MET A 78 6.92 -3.94 5.01
CA MET A 78 7.56 -5.25 5.22
C MET A 78 7.93 -5.48 6.69
N GLU A 79 8.28 -4.42 7.43
CA GLU A 79 8.52 -4.50 8.89
C GLU A 79 7.22 -4.75 9.65
N ASP A 80 6.14 -4.07 9.26
CA ASP A 80 4.82 -4.23 9.88
C ASP A 80 4.15 -5.58 9.54
N ASN A 81 4.57 -6.21 8.42
CA ASN A 81 4.01 -7.47 7.91
C ASN A 81 5.12 -8.51 7.68
N PRO A 82 5.63 -9.16 8.75
CA PRO A 82 6.78 -10.05 8.66
C PRO A 82 6.60 -11.26 7.73
N ASP A 83 5.37 -11.71 7.55
CA ASP A 83 5.03 -12.84 6.66
C ASP A 83 4.64 -12.40 5.24
N GLY A 84 4.61 -11.10 4.98
CA GLY A 84 4.24 -10.52 3.70
C GLY A 84 5.42 -10.37 2.74
N GLY A 85 5.12 -10.19 1.45
CA GLY A 85 6.09 -9.89 0.40
C GLY A 85 5.63 -8.73 -0.48
N VAL A 86 6.53 -8.22 -1.29
CA VAL A 86 6.30 -7.10 -2.20
C VAL A 86 6.62 -7.51 -3.62
N ILE A 87 5.76 -7.15 -4.56
CA ILE A 87 6.02 -7.24 -5.99
C ILE A 87 6.33 -5.82 -6.48
N TYR A 88 7.51 -5.63 -7.04
CA TYR A 88 8.00 -4.33 -7.49
C TYR A 88 8.23 -4.35 -9.01
N PHE A 89 7.43 -3.62 -9.76
CA PHE A 89 7.61 -3.46 -11.20
C PHE A 89 8.49 -2.24 -11.49
N ASP A 90 9.72 -2.47 -11.89
CA ASP A 90 10.71 -1.41 -12.21
C ASP A 90 10.87 -1.29 -13.73
N THR A 91 10.08 -0.43 -14.35
CA THR A 91 10.08 -0.22 -15.81
C THR A 91 11.30 0.58 -16.29
N GLU A 92 11.97 1.32 -15.41
CA GLU A 92 13.13 2.14 -15.72
C GLU A 92 14.45 1.44 -15.40
N SER A 93 14.41 0.30 -14.73
CA SER A 93 15.60 -0.44 -14.22
C SER A 93 16.50 0.44 -13.33
N ALA A 94 15.90 1.40 -12.63
CA ALA A 94 16.61 2.37 -11.80
C ALA A 94 16.87 1.88 -10.37
N VAL A 95 16.13 0.87 -9.91
CA VAL A 95 16.25 0.34 -8.55
C VAL A 95 17.15 -0.89 -8.54
N THR A 96 18.32 -0.78 -7.92
CA THR A 96 19.29 -1.87 -7.82
C THR A 96 19.12 -2.65 -6.50
N ASN A 97 19.60 -3.90 -6.50
CA ASN A 97 19.62 -4.70 -5.27
C ASN A 97 20.46 -4.05 -4.17
N GLN A 98 21.54 -3.36 -4.56
CA GLN A 98 22.37 -2.61 -3.60
C GLN A 98 21.57 -1.50 -2.93
N MET A 99 20.80 -0.70 -3.68
CA MET A 99 19.94 0.35 -3.12
C MET A 99 18.91 -0.22 -2.14
N LEU A 100 18.33 -1.36 -2.46
CA LEU A 100 17.35 -2.02 -1.60
C LEU A 100 18.01 -2.51 -0.31
N SER A 101 19.16 -3.17 -0.41
CA SER A 101 19.92 -3.67 0.75
C SER A 101 20.41 -2.55 1.67
N GLU A 102 20.93 -1.46 1.10
CA GLU A 102 21.40 -0.29 1.87
C GLU A 102 20.27 0.39 2.65
N ARG A 103 19.04 0.26 2.17
CA ARG A 103 17.84 0.73 2.87
C ARG A 103 17.28 -0.25 3.89
N GLY A 104 17.86 -1.45 4.01
CA GLY A 104 17.40 -2.48 4.92
C GLY A 104 16.14 -3.21 4.44
N ILE A 105 15.90 -3.24 3.13
CA ILE A 105 14.80 -4.01 2.54
C ILE A 105 15.24 -5.46 2.36
N ASP A 106 14.44 -6.39 2.84
CA ASP A 106 14.69 -7.82 2.71
C ASP A 106 14.44 -8.30 1.28
N LEU A 107 15.52 -8.58 0.56
CA LEU A 107 15.46 -9.02 -0.84
C LEU A 107 14.80 -10.40 -1.02
N THR A 108 14.75 -11.22 0.02
CA THR A 108 14.13 -12.56 -0.06
C THR A 108 12.62 -12.51 -0.13
N ARG A 109 12.03 -11.38 0.25
CA ARG A 109 10.60 -11.13 0.26
C ARG A 109 10.16 -10.09 -0.78
N LEU A 110 11.07 -9.69 -1.68
CA LEU A 110 10.78 -8.74 -2.74
C LEU A 110 11.01 -9.40 -4.11
N VAL A 111 9.97 -9.47 -4.91
CA VAL A 111 10.01 -9.90 -6.31
C VAL A 111 10.08 -8.66 -7.19
N LYS A 112 11.04 -8.63 -8.11
CA LYS A 112 11.26 -7.51 -9.01
C LYS A 112 11.08 -7.93 -10.49
#